data_f14f9167d98f3592f2b3bf0c0856405e
#
_entry.id   f14f9167d98f3592f2b3bf0c0856405e
#
_cell.length_a   1.000
_cell.length_b   1.000
_cell.length_c   1.000
_cell.angle_alpha   90.00
_cell.angle_beta   90.00
_cell.angle_gamma   90.00
#
_symmetry.space_group_name_H-M   'P 1'
#
loop_
_entity.id
_entity.type
_entity.pdbx_description
1 polymer ?
#
loop_
_entity_poly.entity_id
_entity_poly.type
_entity_poly.pdbx_seq_one_letter_code
_entity_poly.pdbx_strand_id
1 'polypeptide(L)'
;MSPTAVAIIMVAIIIASAFFKRLPNQFVLCIVPIFCGLALGFNINELADMIIGQVNTSMKSAGYMVLFAMIYFTMLTETGMFDDLIRRFLKLSHGRLHIYAVMIITSVIEAVGMLTATVVTAYLIVFPIMLPIYKKMKFDHNAAMVIAQTAIAAMCFVPWGIAVVNSSVFAGVDPLELSRRLMPVSLCFIPAIILQWIYFAHEHKKSGGLMVIDWSADEAEPGEKKENDLTRPRLFWFNLLLFVIVVAMLAASVMPSYITFIFASAITILVNYPSGKDHQKLISKAGGRFFGTIQMLIGISFFIGIFQGTGMTEALATTIVTHVPEFLTRYIHIILAMSMVAVIRFIPNKIYNSMYPVLISVGARFGQTPTDLIAPFVCNMSLATGSSPF
;
A
#
# COMPACT_ATOMS: atom_id res chain seq x y z
N MET A 1 15.08 34.90 3.62
CA MET A 1 14.82 34.03 4.80
C MET A 1 15.87 32.92 4.80
N SER A 2 16.26 32.37 5.98
CA SER A 2 17.19 31.24 5.99
C SER A 2 16.49 29.97 5.45
N PRO A 3 17.17 29.12 4.67
CA PRO A 3 16.59 27.88 4.15
C PRO A 3 16.03 26.99 5.26
N THR A 4 16.67 26.91 6.42
CA THR A 4 16.17 26.15 7.58
C THR A 4 14.84 26.67 8.11
N ALA A 5 14.68 28.01 8.23
CA ALA A 5 13.43 28.60 8.71
C ALA A 5 12.28 28.34 7.74
N VAL A 6 12.54 28.49 6.43
CA VAL A 6 11.53 28.20 5.41
C VAL A 6 11.17 26.72 5.37
N ALA A 7 12.15 25.82 5.53
CA ALA A 7 11.92 24.38 5.63
C ALA A 7 11.01 24.01 6.80
N ILE A 8 11.26 24.57 7.99
CA ILE A 8 10.42 24.35 9.18
C ILE A 8 9.00 24.86 8.95
N ILE A 9 8.85 26.07 8.40
CA ILE A 9 7.54 26.65 8.08
C ILE A 9 6.80 25.79 7.07
N MET A 10 7.48 25.33 6.00
CA MET A 10 6.88 24.47 4.98
C MET A 10 6.34 23.17 5.59
N VAL A 11 7.14 22.48 6.39
CA VAL A 11 6.73 21.25 7.06
C VAL A 11 5.58 21.52 8.04
N ALA A 12 5.63 22.61 8.81
CA ALA A 12 4.57 23.00 9.74
C ALA A 12 3.24 23.26 9.02
N ILE A 13 3.26 23.95 7.86
CA ILE A 13 2.05 24.22 7.06
C ILE A 13 1.47 22.91 6.51
N ILE A 14 2.32 22.00 5.99
CA ILE A 14 1.89 20.70 5.49
C ILE A 14 1.22 19.88 6.61
N ILE A 15 1.83 19.86 7.80
CA ILE A 15 1.27 19.21 8.99
C ILE A 15 -0.08 19.83 9.37
N ALA A 16 -0.14 21.15 9.49
CA ALA A 16 -1.37 21.86 9.87
C ALA A 16 -2.50 21.59 8.85
N SER A 17 -2.18 21.59 7.54
CA SER A 17 -3.17 21.35 6.49
C SER A 17 -3.83 19.98 6.58
N ALA A 18 -3.10 18.97 7.06
CA ALA A 18 -3.62 17.61 7.25
C ALA A 18 -4.73 17.57 8.32
N PHE A 19 -4.69 18.46 9.32
CA PHE A 19 -5.73 18.56 10.34
C PHE A 19 -6.95 19.35 9.86
N PHE A 20 -6.74 20.42 9.09
CA PHE A 20 -7.86 21.28 8.67
C PHE A 20 -8.68 20.71 7.50
N LYS A 21 -8.18 19.75 6.75
CA LYS A 21 -8.84 19.03 5.63
C LYS A 21 -9.56 19.95 4.59
N ARG A 22 -9.16 21.24 4.47
CA ARG A 22 -9.79 22.20 3.55
C ARG A 22 -9.37 21.99 2.09
N LEU A 23 -8.17 21.44 1.88
CA LEU A 23 -7.63 21.13 0.56
C LEU A 23 -7.16 19.68 0.54
N PRO A 24 -7.35 18.97 -0.58
CA PRO A 24 -6.75 17.66 -0.76
C PRO A 24 -5.22 17.73 -0.62
N ASN A 25 -4.63 16.75 0.09
CA ASN A 25 -3.21 16.77 0.44
C ASN A 25 -2.27 16.88 -0.78
N GLN A 26 -2.66 16.31 -1.93
CA GLN A 26 -1.88 16.41 -3.17
C GLN A 26 -1.71 17.86 -3.63
N PHE A 27 -2.73 18.70 -3.49
CA PHE A 27 -2.62 20.12 -3.83
C PHE A 27 -1.77 20.91 -2.82
N VAL A 28 -1.85 20.56 -1.55
CA VAL A 28 -0.99 21.16 -0.51
C VAL A 28 0.47 20.88 -0.80
N LEU A 29 0.80 19.64 -1.16
CA LEU A 29 2.16 19.22 -1.54
C LEU A 29 2.65 19.88 -2.85
N CYS A 30 1.75 20.35 -3.70
CA CYS A 30 2.13 21.13 -4.89
C CYS A 30 2.32 22.61 -4.55
N ILE A 31 1.35 23.22 -3.87
CA ILE A 31 1.26 24.67 -3.74
C ILE A 31 2.24 25.21 -2.69
N VAL A 32 2.29 24.59 -1.50
CA VAL A 32 3.09 25.09 -0.37
C VAL A 32 4.59 25.15 -0.71
N PRO A 33 5.21 24.11 -1.32
CA PRO A 33 6.62 24.19 -1.70
C PRO A 33 6.93 25.31 -2.70
N ILE A 34 6.04 25.57 -3.67
CA ILE A 34 6.23 26.65 -4.64
C ILE A 34 6.35 28.00 -3.92
N PHE A 35 5.42 28.31 -3.00
CA PHE A 35 5.48 29.56 -2.24
C PHE A 35 6.74 29.63 -1.37
N CYS A 36 7.17 28.52 -0.78
CA CYS A 36 8.40 28.44 0.01
C CYS A 36 9.64 28.68 -0.88
N GLY A 37 9.69 28.10 -2.08
CA GLY A 37 10.76 28.32 -3.04
C GLY A 37 10.85 29.78 -3.50
N LEU A 38 9.72 30.41 -3.81
CA LEU A 38 9.65 31.84 -4.12
C LEU A 38 10.13 32.71 -2.95
N ALA A 39 9.78 32.36 -1.71
CA ALA A 39 10.23 33.08 -0.51
C ALA A 39 11.75 32.97 -0.28
N LEU A 40 12.40 31.94 -0.82
CA LEU A 40 13.88 31.79 -0.83
C LEU A 40 14.54 32.60 -1.95
N GLY A 41 13.78 33.17 -2.89
CA GLY A 41 14.29 34.00 -3.98
C GLY A 41 14.48 33.27 -5.32
N PHE A 42 14.06 32.00 -5.41
CA PHE A 42 14.06 31.27 -6.69
C PHE A 42 12.96 31.80 -7.61
N ASN A 43 13.22 31.86 -8.91
CA ASN A 43 12.20 32.21 -9.88
C ASN A 43 11.31 30.99 -10.25
N ILE A 44 10.17 31.29 -10.89
CA ILE A 44 9.19 30.22 -11.19
C ILE A 44 9.73 29.18 -12.19
N ASN A 45 10.62 29.55 -13.08
CA ASN A 45 11.20 28.64 -14.07
C ASN A 45 12.20 27.69 -13.40
N GLU A 46 13.05 28.19 -12.50
CA GLU A 46 13.95 27.35 -11.71
C GLU A 46 13.17 26.33 -10.88
N LEU A 47 12.08 26.76 -10.24
CA LEU A 47 11.22 25.86 -9.50
C LEU A 47 10.54 24.82 -10.39
N ALA A 48 10.11 25.23 -11.60
CA ALA A 48 9.52 24.32 -12.58
C ALA A 48 10.52 23.26 -13.03
N ASP A 49 11.77 23.61 -13.27
CA ASP A 49 12.84 22.67 -13.66
C ASP A 49 13.11 21.64 -12.52
N MET A 50 13.19 22.09 -11.27
CA MET A 50 13.34 21.22 -10.10
C MET A 50 12.17 20.25 -9.98
N ILE A 51 10.94 20.73 -10.17
CA ILE A 51 9.71 19.93 -10.13
C ILE A 51 9.72 18.87 -11.23
N ILE A 52 9.94 19.28 -12.48
CA ILE A 52 9.90 18.37 -13.64
C ILE A 52 11.00 17.32 -13.53
N GLY A 53 12.20 17.71 -13.11
CA GLY A 53 13.29 16.77 -12.84
C GLY A 53 12.88 15.68 -11.86
N GLN A 54 12.24 16.06 -10.76
CA GLN A 54 11.80 15.12 -9.74
C GLN A 54 10.58 14.30 -10.18
N VAL A 55 9.62 14.90 -10.90
CA VAL A 55 8.49 14.14 -11.48
C VAL A 55 9.00 13.05 -12.41
N ASN A 56 9.94 13.37 -13.30
CA ASN A 56 10.55 12.38 -14.19
C ASN A 56 11.23 11.24 -13.42
N THR A 57 11.96 11.57 -12.35
CA THR A 57 12.60 10.58 -11.48
C THR A 57 11.57 9.68 -10.81
N SER A 58 10.51 10.26 -10.24
CA SER A 58 9.45 9.53 -9.57
C SER A 58 8.62 8.65 -10.54
N MET A 59 8.35 9.16 -11.74
CA MET A 59 7.66 8.37 -12.77
C MET A 59 8.51 7.18 -13.21
N LYS A 60 9.81 7.37 -13.35
CA LYS A 60 10.76 6.31 -13.77
C LYS A 60 10.93 5.24 -12.67
N SER A 61 11.01 5.64 -11.41
CA SER A 61 11.20 4.71 -10.29
C SER A 61 9.92 3.94 -9.92
N ALA A 62 8.77 4.61 -9.84
CA ALA A 62 7.53 4.04 -9.32
C ALA A 62 6.31 4.22 -10.23
N GLY A 63 6.18 5.37 -10.92
CA GLY A 63 4.95 5.75 -11.61
C GLY A 63 4.54 4.77 -12.71
N TYR A 64 5.46 4.36 -13.56
CA TYR A 64 5.18 3.39 -14.64
C TYR A 64 4.81 2.01 -14.09
N MET A 65 5.50 1.56 -13.05
CA MET A 65 5.15 0.29 -12.40
C MET A 65 3.73 0.31 -11.86
N VAL A 66 3.36 1.35 -11.12
CA VAL A 66 2.03 1.48 -10.53
C VAL A 66 0.93 1.58 -11.58
N LEU A 67 1.17 2.34 -12.67
CA LEU A 67 0.22 2.45 -13.77
C LEU A 67 -0.14 1.07 -14.33
N PHE A 68 0.86 0.33 -14.76
CA PHE A 68 0.63 -0.97 -15.42
C PHE A 68 0.22 -2.07 -14.43
N ALA A 69 0.70 -2.02 -13.19
CA ALA A 69 0.22 -2.91 -12.13
C ALA A 69 -1.28 -2.71 -11.87
N MET A 70 -1.74 -1.47 -11.76
CA MET A 70 -3.17 -1.18 -11.55
C MET A 70 -4.04 -1.60 -12.74
N ILE A 71 -3.54 -1.47 -13.97
CA ILE A 71 -4.22 -1.98 -15.16
C ILE A 71 -4.36 -3.50 -15.05
N TYR A 72 -3.25 -4.21 -14.82
CA TYR A 72 -3.22 -5.67 -14.72
C TYR A 72 -4.13 -6.20 -13.61
N PHE A 73 -3.98 -5.70 -12.38
CA PHE A 73 -4.78 -6.17 -11.25
C PHE A 73 -6.27 -5.80 -11.37
N THR A 74 -6.59 -4.66 -11.99
CA THR A 74 -7.98 -4.32 -12.28
C THR A 74 -8.60 -5.32 -13.25
N MET A 75 -7.92 -5.65 -14.34
CA MET A 75 -8.38 -6.65 -15.30
C MET A 75 -8.54 -8.02 -14.65
N LEU A 76 -7.55 -8.44 -13.87
CA LEU A 76 -7.58 -9.72 -13.18
C LEU A 76 -8.75 -9.82 -12.18
N THR A 77 -9.05 -8.72 -11.47
CA THR A 77 -10.22 -8.63 -10.58
C THR A 77 -11.53 -8.75 -11.37
N GLU A 78 -11.64 -8.05 -12.51
CA GLU A 78 -12.86 -8.09 -13.34
C GLU A 78 -13.10 -9.46 -13.99
N THR A 79 -12.07 -10.28 -14.22
CA THR A 79 -12.25 -11.67 -14.67
C THR A 79 -12.98 -12.53 -13.64
N GLY A 80 -13.09 -12.09 -12.38
CA GLY A 80 -13.66 -12.85 -11.28
C GLY A 80 -12.73 -13.93 -10.72
N MET A 81 -11.44 -13.90 -11.09
CA MET A 81 -10.47 -14.93 -10.66
C MET A 81 -10.38 -15.02 -9.14
N PHE A 82 -10.36 -13.88 -8.44
CA PHE A 82 -10.27 -13.87 -6.99
C PHE A 82 -11.54 -14.41 -6.33
N ASP A 83 -12.73 -14.10 -6.86
CA ASP A 83 -14.01 -14.63 -6.38
C ASP A 83 -14.11 -16.16 -6.60
N ASP A 84 -13.65 -16.64 -7.75
CA ASP A 84 -13.60 -18.07 -8.07
C ASP A 84 -12.60 -18.80 -7.17
N LEU A 85 -11.46 -18.18 -6.83
CA LEU A 85 -10.49 -18.73 -5.87
C LEU A 85 -11.15 -18.96 -4.50
N ILE A 86 -11.87 -17.96 -4.00
CA ILE A 86 -12.61 -18.03 -2.73
C ILE A 86 -13.65 -19.15 -2.76
N ARG A 87 -14.48 -19.19 -3.80
CA ARG A 87 -15.52 -20.23 -3.96
C ARG A 87 -14.91 -21.64 -3.96
N ARG A 88 -13.74 -21.83 -4.59
CA ARG A 88 -13.05 -23.11 -4.63
C ARG A 88 -12.52 -23.49 -3.24
N PHE A 89 -11.96 -22.55 -2.48
CA PHE A 89 -11.56 -22.78 -1.09
C PHE A 89 -12.75 -23.19 -0.21
N LEU A 90 -13.90 -22.51 -0.34
CA LEU A 90 -15.11 -22.87 0.39
C LEU A 90 -15.64 -24.26 0.01
N LYS A 91 -15.61 -24.62 -1.27
CA LYS A 91 -16.01 -25.96 -1.74
C LYS A 91 -15.11 -27.07 -1.23
N LEU A 92 -13.82 -26.80 -0.99
CA LEU A 92 -12.86 -27.78 -0.46
C LEU A 92 -13.19 -28.21 0.97
N SER A 93 -14.00 -27.45 1.70
CA SER A 93 -14.44 -27.75 3.06
C SER A 93 -15.49 -28.87 3.17
N HIS A 94 -15.92 -29.46 2.04
CA HIS A 94 -16.87 -30.59 2.00
C HIS A 94 -18.19 -30.37 2.80
N GLY A 95 -18.68 -29.15 2.84
CA GLY A 95 -19.94 -28.81 3.50
C GLY A 95 -19.84 -28.62 5.02
N ARG A 96 -18.67 -28.79 5.62
CA ARG A 96 -18.43 -28.53 7.05
C ARG A 96 -17.32 -27.50 7.22
N LEU A 97 -17.65 -26.36 7.79
CA LEU A 97 -16.67 -25.29 8.08
C LEU A 97 -16.30 -25.33 9.56
N HIS A 98 -15.04 -25.63 9.83
CA HIS A 98 -14.44 -25.49 11.16
C HIS A 98 -13.95 -24.06 11.35
N ILE A 99 -13.95 -23.53 12.59
CA ILE A 99 -13.52 -22.16 12.90
C ILE A 99 -12.11 -21.84 12.37
N TYR A 100 -11.17 -22.77 12.46
CA TYR A 100 -9.82 -22.58 11.91
C TYR A 100 -9.84 -22.40 10.39
N ALA A 101 -10.66 -23.19 9.68
CA ALA A 101 -10.81 -23.03 8.22
C ALA A 101 -11.36 -21.64 7.86
N VAL A 102 -12.32 -21.15 8.63
CA VAL A 102 -12.91 -19.81 8.44
C VAL A 102 -11.87 -18.73 8.65
N MET A 103 -11.05 -18.81 9.71
CA MET A 103 -9.97 -17.83 9.96
C MET A 103 -8.86 -17.89 8.89
N ILE A 104 -8.48 -19.09 8.44
CA ILE A 104 -7.51 -19.28 7.35
C ILE A 104 -8.04 -18.67 6.05
N ILE A 105 -9.30 -18.99 5.69
CA ILE A 105 -9.95 -18.47 4.49
C ILE A 105 -10.00 -16.93 4.54
N THR A 106 -10.40 -16.35 5.68
CA THR A 106 -10.38 -14.89 5.87
C THR A 106 -8.99 -14.30 5.60
N SER A 107 -7.96 -14.88 6.23
CA SER A 107 -6.58 -14.40 6.06
C SER A 107 -6.10 -14.50 4.61
N VAL A 108 -6.39 -15.61 3.93
CA VAL A 108 -5.99 -15.83 2.54
C VAL A 108 -6.70 -14.87 1.60
N ILE A 109 -8.01 -14.67 1.79
CA ILE A 109 -8.79 -13.76 0.94
C ILE A 109 -8.32 -12.32 1.10
N GLU A 110 -8.06 -11.88 2.34
CA GLU A 110 -7.55 -10.54 2.61
C GLU A 110 -6.15 -10.33 2.04
N ALA A 111 -5.27 -11.32 2.17
CA ALA A 111 -3.95 -11.29 1.55
C ALA A 111 -4.05 -11.16 0.02
N VAL A 112 -4.92 -11.93 -0.60
CA VAL A 112 -5.18 -11.88 -2.05
C VAL A 112 -5.84 -10.55 -2.44
N GLY A 113 -6.82 -10.08 -1.67
CA GLY A 113 -7.47 -8.79 -1.88
C GLY A 113 -6.48 -7.62 -1.83
N MET A 114 -5.50 -7.68 -0.94
CA MET A 114 -4.46 -6.65 -0.82
C MET A 114 -3.53 -6.57 -2.05
N LEU A 115 -3.45 -7.60 -2.88
CA LEU A 115 -2.73 -7.54 -4.16
C LEU A 115 -3.30 -6.48 -5.12
N THR A 116 -4.57 -6.07 -4.94
CA THR A 116 -5.16 -4.95 -5.68
C THR A 116 -4.65 -3.58 -5.23
N ALA A 117 -3.68 -3.53 -4.34
CA ALA A 117 -3.00 -2.37 -3.78
C ALA A 117 -3.84 -1.47 -2.86
N THR A 118 -5.07 -1.85 -2.50
CA THR A 118 -5.90 -1.04 -1.60
C THR A 118 -6.56 -1.86 -0.50
N VAL A 119 -6.42 -1.40 0.74
CA VAL A 119 -7.04 -2.00 1.95
C VAL A 119 -8.57 -2.02 1.84
N VAL A 120 -9.16 -0.94 1.32
CA VAL A 120 -10.62 -0.83 1.17
C VAL A 120 -11.16 -1.91 0.22
N THR A 121 -10.47 -2.16 -0.89
CA THR A 121 -10.87 -3.21 -1.85
C THR A 121 -10.78 -4.60 -1.22
N ALA A 122 -9.75 -4.87 -0.42
CA ALA A 122 -9.61 -6.14 0.29
C ALA A 122 -10.82 -6.39 1.20
N TYR A 123 -11.18 -5.44 2.04
CA TYR A 123 -12.37 -5.54 2.90
C TYR A 123 -13.68 -5.69 2.12
N LEU A 124 -13.87 -4.95 1.01
CA LEU A 124 -15.07 -5.03 0.19
C LEU A 124 -15.21 -6.38 -0.53
N ILE A 125 -14.13 -7.11 -0.73
CA ILE A 125 -14.15 -8.47 -1.28
C ILE A 125 -14.51 -9.49 -0.18
N VAL A 126 -13.87 -9.38 0.99
CA VAL A 126 -13.94 -10.41 2.04
C VAL A 126 -15.24 -10.36 2.83
N PHE A 127 -15.60 -9.18 3.35
CA PHE A 127 -16.71 -9.11 4.30
C PHE A 127 -18.06 -9.52 3.75
N PRO A 128 -18.47 -9.17 2.52
CA PRO A 128 -19.75 -9.64 1.97
C PRO A 128 -19.85 -11.17 1.94
N ILE A 129 -18.74 -11.86 1.69
CA ILE A 129 -18.69 -13.32 1.57
C ILE A 129 -18.61 -13.98 2.96
N MET A 130 -17.83 -13.41 3.85
CA MET A 130 -17.52 -14.04 5.16
C MET A 130 -18.52 -13.68 6.26
N LEU A 131 -19.21 -12.51 6.18
CA LEU A 131 -20.17 -12.09 7.20
C LEU A 131 -21.30 -13.08 7.47
N PRO A 132 -21.95 -13.72 6.48
CA PRO A 132 -22.97 -14.76 6.74
C PRO A 132 -22.39 -15.94 7.52
N ILE A 133 -21.14 -16.33 7.20
CA ILE A 133 -20.43 -17.42 7.88
C ILE A 133 -20.15 -17.05 9.33
N TYR A 134 -19.63 -15.84 9.58
CA TYR A 134 -19.36 -15.34 10.93
C TYR A 134 -20.64 -15.31 11.78
N LYS A 135 -21.74 -14.81 11.22
CA LYS A 135 -23.04 -14.77 11.91
C LYS A 135 -23.54 -16.19 12.28
N LYS A 136 -23.47 -17.12 11.33
CA LYS A 136 -23.90 -18.50 11.55
C LYS A 136 -23.05 -19.20 12.61
N MET A 137 -21.75 -18.93 12.65
CA MET A 137 -20.82 -19.46 13.69
C MET A 137 -20.94 -18.74 15.02
N LYS A 138 -21.56 -17.58 15.10
CA LYS A 138 -21.51 -16.63 16.23
C LYS A 138 -20.08 -16.16 16.50
N PHE A 139 -19.31 -15.96 15.43
CA PHE A 139 -17.91 -15.50 15.54
C PHE A 139 -17.86 -14.01 15.80
N ASP A 140 -16.98 -13.58 16.71
CA ASP A 140 -16.82 -12.17 17.05
C ASP A 140 -16.30 -11.36 15.83
N HIS A 141 -17.03 -10.30 15.51
CA HIS A 141 -16.70 -9.43 14.38
C HIS A 141 -15.37 -8.68 14.58
N ASN A 142 -15.04 -8.34 15.85
CA ASN A 142 -13.76 -7.69 16.14
C ASN A 142 -12.60 -8.65 15.91
N ALA A 143 -12.74 -9.91 16.30
CA ALA A 143 -11.75 -10.94 16.02
C ALA A 143 -11.56 -11.13 14.49
N ALA A 144 -12.66 -11.17 13.73
CA ALA A 144 -12.60 -11.24 12.27
C ALA A 144 -11.86 -10.04 11.65
N MET A 145 -12.14 -8.81 12.13
CA MET A 145 -11.44 -7.60 11.70
C MET A 145 -9.95 -7.65 12.02
N VAL A 146 -9.56 -8.11 13.19
CA VAL A 146 -8.15 -8.21 13.60
C VAL A 146 -7.41 -9.24 12.73
N ILE A 147 -8.02 -10.40 12.45
CA ILE A 147 -7.46 -11.41 11.56
C ILE A 147 -7.27 -10.85 10.15
N ALA A 148 -8.30 -10.19 9.60
CA ALA A 148 -8.26 -9.56 8.30
C ALA A 148 -7.15 -8.51 8.23
N GLN A 149 -7.09 -7.61 9.21
CA GLN A 149 -6.09 -6.55 9.26
C GLN A 149 -4.65 -7.08 9.37
N THR A 150 -4.43 -8.16 10.11
CA THR A 150 -3.10 -8.76 10.23
C THR A 150 -2.63 -9.36 8.90
N ALA A 151 -3.54 -9.99 8.15
CA ALA A 151 -3.24 -10.50 6.81
C ALA A 151 -2.95 -9.36 5.82
N ILE A 152 -3.72 -8.28 5.86
CA ILE A 152 -3.46 -7.06 5.08
C ILE A 152 -2.10 -6.48 5.44
N ALA A 153 -1.77 -6.36 6.73
CA ALA A 153 -0.50 -5.82 7.19
C ALA A 153 0.69 -6.60 6.64
N ALA A 154 0.62 -7.94 6.64
CA ALA A 154 1.64 -8.80 6.05
C ALA A 154 1.87 -8.55 4.56
N MET A 155 0.82 -8.16 3.82
CA MET A 155 0.86 -7.91 2.39
C MET A 155 1.11 -6.43 2.02
N CYS A 156 1.22 -5.52 2.99
CA CYS A 156 1.53 -4.10 2.73
C CYS A 156 2.92 -3.87 2.10
N PHE A 157 3.79 -4.88 2.14
CA PHE A 157 5.17 -4.81 1.66
C PHE A 157 5.34 -5.14 0.17
N VAL A 158 4.27 -5.45 -0.55
CA VAL A 158 4.35 -5.66 -2.01
C VAL A 158 4.82 -4.39 -2.73
N PRO A 159 5.67 -4.49 -3.76
CA PRO A 159 6.32 -3.32 -4.36
C PRO A 159 5.35 -2.32 -5.00
N TRP A 160 4.19 -2.77 -5.47
CA TRP A 160 3.12 -1.90 -6.01
C TRP A 160 2.12 -1.42 -4.96
N GLY A 161 2.28 -1.82 -3.70
CA GLY A 161 1.45 -1.37 -2.58
C GLY A 161 1.65 0.13 -2.30
N ILE A 162 0.56 0.83 -1.97
CA ILE A 162 0.57 2.29 -1.78
C ILE A 162 1.60 2.72 -0.71
N ALA A 163 1.78 1.93 0.35
CA ALA A 163 2.73 2.23 1.42
C ALA A 163 4.18 2.22 0.90
N VAL A 164 4.55 1.17 0.15
CA VAL A 164 5.90 1.03 -0.43
C VAL A 164 6.13 2.08 -1.49
N VAL A 165 5.17 2.26 -2.42
CA VAL A 165 5.27 3.24 -3.51
C VAL A 165 5.46 4.66 -2.99
N ASN A 166 4.61 5.13 -2.07
CA ASN A 166 4.73 6.47 -1.53
C ASN A 166 6.05 6.66 -0.78
N SER A 167 6.43 5.68 0.05
CA SER A 167 7.68 5.76 0.82
C SER A 167 8.90 5.76 -0.07
N SER A 168 8.91 4.92 -1.12
CA SER A 168 10.02 4.87 -2.08
C SER A 168 10.19 6.16 -2.86
N VAL A 169 9.09 6.81 -3.25
CA VAL A 169 9.12 8.10 -3.96
C VAL A 169 9.67 9.21 -3.07
N PHE A 170 9.21 9.31 -1.81
CA PHE A 170 9.76 10.27 -0.85
C PHE A 170 11.24 10.03 -0.54
N ALA A 171 11.69 8.80 -0.60
CA ALA A 171 13.07 8.43 -0.30
C ALA A 171 13.99 8.41 -1.53
N GLY A 172 13.43 8.48 -2.73
CA GLY A 172 14.21 8.38 -3.97
C GLY A 172 14.79 6.98 -4.21
N VAL A 173 14.15 5.91 -3.68
CA VAL A 173 14.57 4.52 -3.84
C VAL A 173 13.62 3.74 -4.77
N ASP A 174 14.10 2.63 -5.32
CA ASP A 174 13.25 1.76 -6.12
C ASP A 174 12.27 0.98 -5.23
N PRO A 175 10.96 0.95 -5.56
CA PRO A 175 9.95 0.22 -4.78
C PRO A 175 10.22 -1.28 -4.66
N LEU A 176 10.83 -1.89 -5.67
CA LEU A 176 11.15 -3.32 -5.65
C LEU A 176 12.31 -3.61 -4.69
N GLU A 177 13.33 -2.73 -4.66
CA GLU A 177 14.43 -2.81 -3.69
C GLU A 177 13.91 -2.67 -2.26
N LEU A 178 13.09 -1.64 -1.99
CA LEU A 178 12.47 -1.43 -0.69
C LEU A 178 11.61 -2.64 -0.27
N SER A 179 10.79 -3.15 -1.17
CA SER A 179 9.96 -4.35 -0.92
C SER A 179 10.82 -5.57 -0.56
N ARG A 180 11.90 -5.82 -1.28
CA ARG A 180 12.82 -6.92 -0.96
C ARG A 180 13.43 -6.80 0.42
N ARG A 181 13.79 -5.59 0.85
CA ARG A 181 14.32 -5.32 2.19
C ARG A 181 13.28 -5.60 3.27
N LEU A 182 11.99 -5.37 2.97
CA LEU A 182 10.86 -5.56 3.87
C LEU A 182 10.31 -6.99 3.90
N MET A 183 10.59 -7.80 2.89
CA MET A 183 10.05 -9.16 2.76
C MET A 183 10.33 -10.07 3.97
N PRO A 184 11.52 -10.05 4.60
CA PRO A 184 11.76 -10.82 5.84
C PRO A 184 10.80 -10.45 6.97
N VAL A 185 10.40 -9.17 7.06
CA VAL A 185 9.42 -8.73 8.07
C VAL A 185 8.03 -9.29 7.76
N SER A 186 7.64 -9.34 6.48
CA SER A 186 6.40 -9.99 6.05
C SER A 186 6.33 -11.46 6.51
N LEU A 187 7.44 -12.19 6.46
CA LEU A 187 7.50 -13.57 6.94
C LEU A 187 7.30 -13.70 8.46
N CYS A 188 7.68 -12.67 9.25
CA CYS A 188 7.44 -12.66 10.69
C CYS A 188 5.94 -12.58 11.05
N PHE A 189 5.08 -12.16 10.12
CA PHE A 189 3.62 -12.19 10.32
C PHE A 189 3.05 -13.61 10.31
N ILE A 190 3.70 -14.58 9.67
CA ILE A 190 3.20 -15.97 9.60
C ILE A 190 3.01 -16.56 11.00
N PRO A 191 4.02 -16.60 11.89
CA PRO A 191 3.82 -17.09 13.25
C PRO A 191 2.82 -16.25 14.04
N ALA A 192 2.76 -14.92 13.83
CA ALA A 192 1.79 -14.06 14.49
C ALA A 192 0.35 -14.41 14.06
N ILE A 193 0.10 -14.66 12.79
CA ILE A 193 -1.21 -15.07 12.25
C ILE A 193 -1.61 -16.43 12.81
N ILE A 194 -0.69 -17.39 12.89
CA ILE A 194 -0.96 -18.73 13.45
C ILE A 194 -1.32 -18.63 14.94
N LEU A 195 -0.56 -17.87 15.72
CA LEU A 195 -0.86 -17.63 17.14
C LEU A 195 -2.20 -16.92 17.32
N GLN A 196 -2.54 -16.00 16.44
CA GLN A 196 -3.81 -15.28 16.43
C GLN A 196 -4.99 -16.23 16.15
N TRP A 197 -4.85 -17.16 15.21
CA TRP A 197 -5.88 -18.19 14.98
C TRP A 197 -6.10 -19.08 16.21
N ILE A 198 -5.03 -19.51 16.89
CA ILE A 198 -5.11 -20.31 18.10
C ILE A 198 -5.81 -19.53 19.21
N TYR A 199 -5.42 -18.28 19.42
CA TYR A 199 -5.99 -17.42 20.44
C TYR A 199 -7.49 -17.17 20.20
N PHE A 200 -7.88 -16.74 19.00
CA PHE A 200 -9.28 -16.46 18.70
C PHE A 200 -10.15 -17.72 18.63
N ALA A 201 -9.61 -18.88 18.25
CA ALA A 201 -10.35 -20.13 18.35
C ALA A 201 -10.62 -20.52 19.81
N HIS A 202 -9.66 -20.30 20.70
CA HIS A 202 -9.84 -20.53 22.14
C HIS A 202 -10.90 -19.60 22.74
N GLU A 203 -10.82 -18.29 22.47
CA GLU A 203 -11.81 -17.30 22.94
C GLU A 203 -13.20 -17.57 22.34
N HIS A 204 -13.28 -17.95 21.09
CA HIS A 204 -14.53 -18.33 20.44
C HIS A 204 -15.20 -19.54 21.11
N LYS A 205 -14.43 -20.57 21.43
CA LYS A 205 -14.92 -21.72 22.18
C LYS A 205 -15.42 -21.34 23.59
N LYS A 206 -14.68 -20.48 24.29
CA LYS A 206 -15.00 -20.00 25.63
C LYS A 206 -16.28 -19.14 25.64
N SER A 207 -16.53 -18.38 24.60
CA SER A 207 -17.74 -17.56 24.46
C SER A 207 -18.99 -18.35 24.01
N GLY A 208 -18.88 -19.66 23.84
CA GLY A 208 -19.99 -20.52 23.42
C GLY A 208 -20.30 -20.44 21.91
N GLY A 209 -19.34 -20.03 21.12
CA GLY A 209 -19.44 -20.02 19.66
C GLY A 209 -19.40 -21.43 19.06
N LEU A 210 -19.94 -21.59 17.85
CA LEU A 210 -20.00 -22.86 17.15
C LEU A 210 -18.64 -23.17 16.50
N MET A 211 -17.98 -24.24 16.94
CA MET A 211 -16.67 -24.63 16.39
C MET A 211 -16.76 -25.20 14.96
N VAL A 212 -17.92 -25.78 14.62
CA VAL A 212 -18.20 -26.34 13.29
C VAL A 212 -19.63 -25.98 12.91
N ILE A 213 -19.82 -25.59 11.67
CA ILE A 213 -21.14 -25.37 11.05
C ILE A 213 -21.25 -26.18 9.78
N ASP A 214 -22.48 -26.63 9.47
CA ASP A 214 -22.80 -27.15 8.16
C ASP A 214 -23.02 -25.95 7.22
N TRP A 215 -22.30 -25.95 6.10
CA TRP A 215 -22.30 -24.85 5.12
C TRP A 215 -22.38 -25.40 3.71
N SER A 216 -23.47 -25.11 2.99
CA SER A 216 -23.54 -25.38 1.57
C SER A 216 -22.97 -24.19 0.79
N ALA A 217 -22.23 -24.45 -0.29
CA ALA A 217 -21.66 -23.39 -1.12
C ALA A 217 -22.74 -22.48 -1.77
N ASP A 218 -23.98 -22.96 -1.81
CA ASP A 218 -25.14 -22.22 -2.32
C ASP A 218 -25.69 -21.20 -1.30
N GLU A 219 -25.40 -21.41 0.01
CA GLU A 219 -25.70 -20.43 1.07
C GLU A 219 -24.72 -19.23 1.07
N ALA A 220 -23.62 -19.35 0.36
CA ALA A 220 -22.63 -18.28 0.17
C ALA A 220 -22.99 -17.35 -1.01
N GLU A 221 -24.25 -17.27 -1.42
CA GLU A 221 -24.66 -16.24 -2.36
C GLU A 221 -24.56 -14.87 -1.67
N PRO A 222 -23.50 -14.09 -1.92
CA PRO A 222 -23.50 -12.69 -1.54
C PRO A 222 -24.58 -12.02 -2.37
N GLY A 223 -25.31 -11.11 -1.75
CA GLY A 223 -26.37 -10.38 -2.40
C GLY A 223 -26.01 -9.95 -3.80
N GLU A 224 -26.98 -10.16 -4.71
CA GLU A 224 -26.96 -9.85 -6.13
C GLU A 224 -25.66 -10.30 -6.84
N LYS A 225 -25.72 -11.43 -7.54
CA LYS A 225 -24.88 -11.63 -8.72
C LYS A 225 -25.03 -10.37 -9.60
N LYS A 226 -24.16 -9.39 -9.40
CA LYS A 226 -23.85 -8.52 -10.52
C LYS A 226 -23.20 -9.46 -11.53
N GLU A 227 -24.01 -10.01 -12.43
CA GLU A 227 -23.51 -10.58 -13.67
C GLU A 227 -22.72 -9.48 -14.33
N ASN A 228 -21.43 -9.46 -13.98
CA ASN A 228 -20.51 -8.56 -14.61
C ASN A 228 -20.17 -9.27 -15.91
N ASP A 229 -20.62 -8.73 -17.03
CA ASP A 229 -20.33 -9.19 -18.41
C ASP A 229 -18.83 -9.48 -18.63
N LEU A 230 -18.00 -8.98 -17.69
CA LEU A 230 -16.54 -9.07 -17.71
C LEU A 230 -16.01 -10.35 -17.03
N THR A 231 -16.81 -11.12 -16.30
CA THR A 231 -16.32 -12.32 -15.61
C THR A 231 -16.00 -13.45 -16.59
N ARG A 232 -14.92 -14.19 -16.32
CA ARG A 232 -14.39 -15.26 -17.19
C ARG A 232 -14.05 -16.53 -16.39
N PRO A 233 -15.04 -17.19 -15.75
CA PRO A 233 -14.80 -18.33 -14.86
C PRO A 233 -14.15 -19.53 -15.54
N ARG A 234 -14.38 -19.70 -16.87
CA ARG A 234 -13.75 -20.78 -17.65
C ARG A 234 -12.23 -20.61 -17.78
N LEU A 235 -11.72 -19.38 -17.66
CA LEU A 235 -10.30 -19.05 -17.78
C LEU A 235 -9.60 -18.92 -16.43
N PHE A 236 -10.21 -19.38 -15.34
CA PHE A 236 -9.67 -19.30 -13.98
C PHE A 236 -8.24 -19.83 -13.88
N TRP A 237 -7.99 -21.05 -14.36
CA TRP A 237 -6.67 -21.67 -14.28
C TRP A 237 -5.61 -20.94 -15.10
N PHE A 238 -6.00 -20.42 -16.26
CA PHE A 238 -5.13 -19.59 -17.09
C PHE A 238 -4.76 -18.29 -16.35
N ASN A 239 -5.72 -17.59 -15.81
CA ASN A 239 -5.51 -16.33 -15.08
C ASN A 239 -4.67 -16.56 -13.82
N LEU A 240 -4.90 -17.64 -13.08
CA LEU A 240 -4.11 -18.01 -11.91
C LEU A 240 -2.67 -18.35 -12.28
N LEU A 241 -2.45 -19.14 -13.34
CA LEU A 241 -1.11 -19.47 -13.81
C LEU A 241 -0.36 -18.22 -14.27
N LEU A 242 -1.00 -17.36 -15.06
CA LEU A 242 -0.42 -16.09 -15.49
C LEU A 242 -0.04 -15.22 -14.29
N PHE A 243 -0.91 -15.13 -13.28
CA PHE A 243 -0.63 -14.41 -12.06
C PHE A 243 0.61 -14.96 -11.33
N VAL A 244 0.72 -16.27 -11.16
CA VAL A 244 1.89 -16.91 -10.52
C VAL A 244 3.17 -16.62 -11.30
N ILE A 245 3.12 -16.71 -12.64
CA ILE A 245 4.26 -16.39 -13.52
C ILE A 245 4.68 -14.93 -13.34
N VAL A 246 3.73 -13.99 -13.34
CA VAL A 246 4.01 -12.55 -13.15
C VAL A 246 4.70 -12.30 -11.80
N VAL A 247 4.19 -12.90 -10.72
CA VAL A 247 4.79 -12.76 -9.38
C VAL A 247 6.20 -13.36 -9.36
N ALA A 248 6.40 -14.54 -9.97
CA ALA A 248 7.72 -15.17 -10.05
C ALA A 248 8.72 -14.32 -10.85
N MET A 249 8.31 -13.74 -11.99
CA MET A 249 9.14 -12.84 -12.79
C MET A 249 9.54 -11.58 -12.04
N LEU A 250 8.62 -10.98 -11.29
CA LEU A 250 8.90 -9.82 -10.44
C LEU A 250 9.87 -10.17 -9.30
N ALA A 251 9.67 -11.30 -8.63
CA ALA A 251 10.56 -11.78 -7.57
C ALA A 251 11.98 -12.05 -8.08
N ALA A 252 12.09 -12.68 -9.27
CA ALA A 252 13.37 -12.97 -9.92
C ALA A 252 14.00 -11.74 -10.62
N SER A 253 13.26 -10.61 -10.73
CA SER A 253 13.71 -9.41 -11.48
C SER A 253 14.21 -9.71 -12.90
N VAL A 254 13.49 -10.56 -13.61
CA VAL A 254 13.84 -10.97 -14.98
C VAL A 254 13.85 -9.78 -15.94
N MET A 255 12.94 -8.82 -15.72
CA MET A 255 12.85 -7.58 -16.49
C MET A 255 12.27 -6.45 -15.62
N PRO A 256 12.34 -5.18 -16.05
CA PRO A 256 11.71 -4.07 -15.35
C PRO A 256 10.23 -4.35 -15.05
N SER A 257 9.79 -4.07 -13.83
CA SER A 257 8.45 -4.41 -13.33
C SER A 257 7.31 -3.88 -14.21
N TYR A 258 7.44 -2.66 -14.73
CA TYR A 258 6.43 -2.06 -15.61
C TYR A 258 6.30 -2.82 -16.93
N ILE A 259 7.39 -3.35 -17.48
CA ILE A 259 7.37 -4.18 -18.70
C ILE A 259 6.67 -5.52 -18.43
N THR A 260 6.97 -6.15 -17.30
CA THR A 260 6.28 -7.38 -16.87
C THR A 260 4.77 -7.16 -16.82
N PHE A 261 4.31 -6.05 -16.21
CA PHE A 261 2.88 -5.74 -16.12
C PHE A 261 2.25 -5.36 -17.47
N ILE A 262 2.98 -4.72 -18.39
CA ILE A 262 2.51 -4.45 -19.76
C ILE A 262 2.22 -5.77 -20.49
N PHE A 263 3.18 -6.70 -20.50
CA PHE A 263 2.99 -8.00 -21.13
C PHE A 263 1.86 -8.80 -20.49
N ALA A 264 1.80 -8.81 -19.15
CA ALA A 264 0.74 -9.48 -18.42
C ALA A 264 -0.64 -8.90 -18.76
N SER A 265 -0.76 -7.58 -18.84
CA SER A 265 -2.00 -6.90 -19.23
C SER A 265 -2.40 -7.23 -20.66
N ALA A 266 -1.45 -7.18 -21.59
CA ALA A 266 -1.69 -7.51 -23.00
C ALA A 266 -2.17 -8.96 -23.16
N ILE A 267 -1.53 -9.90 -22.51
CA ILE A 267 -1.91 -11.33 -22.53
C ILE A 267 -3.30 -11.50 -21.90
N THR A 268 -3.56 -10.82 -20.77
CA THR A 268 -4.87 -10.89 -20.09
C THR A 268 -5.98 -10.38 -20.99
N ILE A 269 -5.78 -9.25 -21.67
CA ILE A 269 -6.77 -8.71 -22.63
C ILE A 269 -7.01 -9.66 -23.79
N LEU A 270 -5.95 -10.12 -24.44
CA LEU A 270 -6.04 -10.95 -25.64
C LEU A 270 -6.81 -12.25 -25.36
N VAL A 271 -6.58 -12.87 -24.21
CA VAL A 271 -7.19 -14.16 -23.88
C VAL A 271 -8.58 -14.00 -23.26
N ASN A 272 -8.78 -13.04 -22.36
CA ASN A 272 -10.06 -12.91 -21.66
C ASN A 272 -11.08 -12.05 -22.43
N TYR A 273 -10.63 -11.09 -23.25
CA TYR A 273 -11.48 -10.09 -23.90
C TYR A 273 -11.16 -9.89 -25.40
N PRO A 274 -11.22 -10.94 -26.24
CA PRO A 274 -10.78 -10.87 -27.63
C PRO A 274 -11.64 -9.95 -28.50
N SER A 275 -12.88 -9.66 -28.10
CA SER A 275 -13.84 -8.89 -28.93
C SER A 275 -13.58 -7.38 -28.99
N GLY A 276 -12.67 -6.84 -28.18
CA GLY A 276 -12.39 -5.41 -28.12
C GLY A 276 -13.46 -4.52 -27.46
N LYS A 277 -14.70 -5.01 -27.33
CA LYS A 277 -15.85 -4.24 -26.81
C LYS A 277 -15.65 -3.78 -25.36
N ASP A 278 -14.96 -4.58 -24.57
CA ASP A 278 -14.78 -4.35 -23.13
C ASP A 278 -13.49 -3.60 -22.80
N HIS A 279 -12.59 -3.41 -23.78
CA HIS A 279 -11.27 -2.83 -23.54
C HIS A 279 -11.33 -1.43 -22.95
N GLN A 280 -12.15 -0.56 -23.55
CA GLN A 280 -12.31 0.82 -23.08
C GLN A 280 -12.87 0.88 -21.65
N LYS A 281 -13.82 0.01 -21.33
CA LYS A 281 -14.42 -0.08 -19.99
C LYS A 281 -13.40 -0.53 -18.95
N LEU A 282 -12.57 -1.52 -19.26
CA LEU A 282 -11.51 -2.02 -18.40
C LEU A 282 -10.42 -0.97 -18.15
N ILE A 283 -9.95 -0.32 -19.22
CA ILE A 283 -8.93 0.73 -19.14
C ILE A 283 -9.46 1.94 -18.35
N SER A 284 -10.70 2.37 -18.61
CA SER A 284 -11.33 3.47 -17.87
C SER A 284 -11.46 3.17 -16.37
N LYS A 285 -11.82 1.92 -16.01
CA LYS A 285 -11.95 1.48 -14.62
C LYS A 285 -10.58 1.45 -13.92
N ALA A 286 -9.54 0.99 -14.61
CA ALA A 286 -8.17 1.01 -14.12
C ALA A 286 -7.66 2.45 -13.97
N GLY A 287 -7.96 3.31 -14.96
CA GLY A 287 -7.61 4.73 -14.94
C GLY A 287 -8.19 5.47 -13.74
N GLY A 288 -9.46 5.20 -13.38
CA GLY A 288 -10.08 5.77 -12.20
C GLY A 288 -9.35 5.43 -10.88
N ARG A 289 -8.84 4.20 -10.76
CA ARG A 289 -8.03 3.77 -9.61
C ARG A 289 -6.64 4.41 -9.63
N PHE A 290 -6.01 4.46 -10.78
CA PHE A 290 -4.67 5.03 -10.95
C PHE A 290 -4.65 6.55 -10.73
N PHE A 291 -5.71 7.27 -11.12
CA PHE A 291 -5.74 8.74 -11.07
C PHE A 291 -5.44 9.31 -9.68
N GLY A 292 -6.05 8.76 -8.62
CA GLY A 292 -5.77 9.17 -7.25
C GLY A 292 -4.32 8.93 -6.81
N THR A 293 -3.73 7.83 -7.26
CA THR A 293 -2.35 7.48 -6.93
C THR A 293 -1.35 8.36 -7.67
N ILE A 294 -1.58 8.63 -8.97
CA ILE A 294 -0.67 9.50 -9.75
C ILE A 294 -0.71 10.95 -9.28
N GLN A 295 -1.88 11.47 -8.91
CA GLN A 295 -1.99 12.80 -8.31
C GLN A 295 -1.14 12.92 -7.04
N MET A 296 -1.19 11.90 -6.18
CA MET A 296 -0.40 11.89 -4.95
C MET A 296 1.10 11.82 -5.27
N LEU A 297 1.50 10.97 -6.21
CA LEU A 297 2.90 10.82 -6.65
C LEU A 297 3.44 12.15 -7.21
N ILE A 298 2.65 12.84 -8.04
CA ILE A 298 3.01 14.17 -8.57
C ILE A 298 3.15 15.17 -7.41
N GLY A 299 2.19 15.24 -6.48
CA GLY A 299 2.27 16.13 -5.33
C GLY A 299 3.53 15.89 -4.48
N ILE A 300 3.87 14.63 -4.23
CA ILE A 300 5.11 14.24 -3.54
C ILE A 300 6.35 14.74 -4.33
N SER A 301 6.33 14.60 -5.65
CA SER A 301 7.45 15.02 -6.50
C SER A 301 7.64 16.54 -6.49
N PHE A 302 6.57 17.33 -6.45
CA PHE A 302 6.65 18.78 -6.28
C PHE A 302 7.35 19.15 -4.97
N PHE A 303 6.88 18.51 -3.88
CA PHE A 303 7.48 18.73 -2.57
C PHE A 303 8.97 18.39 -2.55
N ILE A 304 9.34 17.18 -2.98
CA ILE A 304 10.74 16.73 -2.95
C ILE A 304 11.62 17.56 -3.88
N GLY A 305 11.15 17.84 -5.10
CA GLY A 305 11.90 18.60 -6.09
C GLY A 305 12.32 19.97 -5.58
N ILE A 306 11.38 20.69 -4.98
CA ILE A 306 11.67 22.01 -4.39
C ILE A 306 12.46 21.86 -3.10
N PHE A 307 12.11 20.94 -2.21
CA PHE A 307 12.74 20.76 -0.92
C PHE A 307 14.22 20.42 -1.03
N GLN A 308 14.58 19.55 -1.97
CA GLN A 308 15.97 19.20 -2.26
C GLN A 308 16.66 20.25 -3.14
N GLY A 309 16.01 20.66 -4.23
CA GLY A 309 16.61 21.57 -5.19
C GLY A 309 16.94 22.97 -4.66
N THR A 310 16.22 23.42 -3.62
CA THR A 310 16.49 24.71 -2.94
C THR A 310 17.49 24.61 -1.78
N GLY A 311 18.01 23.41 -1.49
CA GLY A 311 18.94 23.18 -0.37
C GLY A 311 18.27 23.16 1.02
N MET A 312 16.94 23.23 1.11
CA MET A 312 16.20 23.18 2.38
C MET A 312 16.47 21.87 3.14
N THR A 313 16.58 20.76 2.41
CA THR A 313 16.87 19.44 3.00
C THR A 313 18.21 19.42 3.73
N GLU A 314 19.28 19.89 3.08
CA GLU A 314 20.61 19.92 3.68
C GLU A 314 20.72 20.92 4.83
N ALA A 315 20.06 22.09 4.70
CA ALA A 315 20.03 23.09 5.75
C ALA A 315 19.38 22.55 7.03
N LEU A 316 18.26 21.82 6.89
CA LEU A 316 17.55 21.22 8.03
C LEU A 316 18.33 20.04 8.60
N ALA A 317 18.92 19.17 7.76
CA ALA A 317 19.78 18.07 8.20
C ALA A 317 20.99 18.57 8.97
N THR A 318 21.65 19.62 8.49
CA THR A 318 22.78 20.26 9.19
C THR A 318 22.36 20.81 10.54
N THR A 319 21.21 21.49 10.62
CA THR A 319 20.68 21.99 11.89
C THR A 319 20.43 20.87 12.89
N ILE A 320 19.87 19.74 12.47
CA ILE A 320 19.66 18.58 13.33
C ILE A 320 20.99 18.04 13.85
N VAL A 321 21.96 17.81 12.96
CA VAL A 321 23.27 17.23 13.36
C VAL A 321 24.06 18.15 14.28
N THR A 322 23.93 19.48 14.16
CA THR A 322 24.65 20.43 15.01
C THR A 322 24.03 20.62 16.39
N HIS A 323 22.71 20.41 16.54
CA HIS A 323 22.00 20.68 17.80
C HIS A 323 21.57 19.43 18.57
N VAL A 324 21.55 18.25 17.89
CA VAL A 324 21.17 16.99 18.51
C VAL A 324 22.44 16.15 18.80
N PRO A 325 22.57 15.54 19.97
CA PRO A 325 23.70 14.67 20.28
C PRO A 325 23.88 13.54 19.26
N GLU A 326 25.12 13.20 18.92
CA GLU A 326 25.46 12.25 17.86
C GLU A 326 24.77 10.91 18.01
N PHE A 327 24.72 10.36 19.23
CA PHE A 327 24.09 9.07 19.51
C PHE A 327 22.58 9.09 19.22
N LEU A 328 21.87 10.21 19.44
CA LEU A 328 20.46 10.38 19.09
C LEU A 328 20.30 10.59 17.58
N THR A 329 21.18 11.39 16.98
CA THR A 329 21.16 11.70 15.55
C THR A 329 21.32 10.43 14.71
N ARG A 330 22.22 9.54 15.12
CA ARG A 330 22.46 8.26 14.43
C ARG A 330 21.24 7.34 14.41
N TYR A 331 20.43 7.35 15.47
CA TYR A 331 19.26 6.48 15.63
C TYR A 331 17.92 7.22 15.55
N ILE A 332 17.93 8.48 15.15
CA ILE A 332 16.74 9.33 15.12
C ILE A 332 15.62 8.73 14.27
N HIS A 333 15.95 8.06 13.17
CA HIS A 333 15.01 7.37 12.29
C HIS A 333 14.28 6.23 13.02
N ILE A 334 14.98 5.46 13.85
CA ILE A 334 14.38 4.36 14.64
C ILE A 334 13.44 4.93 15.71
N ILE A 335 13.90 5.97 16.43
CA ILE A 335 13.11 6.63 17.49
C ILE A 335 11.81 7.18 16.90
N LEU A 336 11.89 7.88 15.77
CA LEU A 336 10.74 8.43 15.08
C LEU A 336 9.83 7.32 14.54
N ALA A 337 10.40 6.26 13.95
CA ALA A 337 9.63 5.12 13.46
C ALA A 337 8.87 4.42 14.60
N MET A 338 9.51 4.22 15.76
CA MET A 338 8.84 3.64 16.94
C MET A 338 7.72 4.55 17.47
N SER A 339 7.93 5.86 17.50
CA SER A 339 6.92 6.82 17.92
C SER A 339 5.69 6.80 17.00
N MET A 340 5.87 6.44 15.73
CA MET A 340 4.81 6.42 14.74
C MET A 340 3.62 5.53 15.14
N VAL A 341 3.86 4.36 15.73
CA VAL A 341 2.80 3.43 16.15
C VAL A 341 1.84 4.08 17.15
N ALA A 342 2.37 4.85 18.10
CA ALA A 342 1.57 5.54 19.10
C ALA A 342 0.88 6.80 18.55
N VAL A 343 1.57 7.51 17.66
CA VAL A 343 1.18 8.86 17.20
C VAL A 343 0.28 8.82 15.97
N ILE A 344 0.27 7.73 15.21
CA ILE A 344 -0.47 7.61 13.93
C ILE A 344 -1.98 7.80 14.09
N ARG A 345 -2.53 7.60 15.29
CA ARG A 345 -3.93 7.91 15.60
C ARG A 345 -4.25 9.40 15.53
N PHE A 346 -3.25 10.25 15.73
CA PHE A 346 -3.38 11.69 15.81
C PHE A 346 -2.78 12.40 14.60
N ILE A 347 -1.76 11.80 14.00
CA ILE A 347 -0.97 12.38 12.92
C ILE A 347 -1.02 11.47 11.68
N PRO A 348 -1.42 11.99 10.50
CA PRO A 348 -1.42 11.22 9.27
C PRO A 348 -0.02 10.70 8.88
N ASN A 349 0.06 9.47 8.37
CA ASN A 349 1.30 8.82 7.92
C ASN A 349 2.15 9.70 6.97
N LYS A 350 1.49 10.52 6.18
CA LYS A 350 2.11 11.38 5.17
C LYS A 350 3.10 12.38 5.77
N ILE A 351 2.93 12.74 7.04
CA ILE A 351 3.84 13.63 7.76
C ILE A 351 5.20 12.97 7.96
N TYR A 352 5.22 11.71 8.39
CA TYR A 352 6.48 10.98 8.53
C TYR A 352 7.19 10.84 7.18
N ASN A 353 6.44 10.55 6.13
CA ASN A 353 7.00 10.41 4.78
C ASN A 353 7.66 11.71 4.30
N SER A 354 7.10 12.88 4.60
CA SER A 354 7.68 14.17 4.22
C SER A 354 9.03 14.45 4.91
N MET A 355 9.34 13.77 6.00
CA MET A 355 10.64 13.88 6.68
C MET A 355 11.72 12.96 6.11
N TYR A 356 11.38 12.00 5.25
CA TYR A 356 12.35 11.04 4.71
C TYR A 356 13.55 11.70 4.03
N PRO A 357 13.41 12.73 3.18
CA PRO A 357 14.58 13.38 2.57
C PRO A 357 15.57 13.90 3.60
N VAL A 358 15.06 14.49 4.70
CA VAL A 358 15.90 15.02 5.79
C VAL A 358 16.60 13.88 6.54
N LEU A 359 15.86 12.82 6.89
CA LEU A 359 16.42 11.65 7.58
C LEU A 359 17.49 10.95 6.75
N ILE A 360 17.31 10.89 5.43
CA ILE A 360 18.28 10.33 4.50
C ILE A 360 19.55 11.20 4.47
N SER A 361 19.41 12.52 4.38
CA SER A 361 20.56 13.45 4.42
C SER A 361 21.32 13.38 5.75
N VAL A 362 20.61 13.19 6.86
CA VAL A 362 21.22 12.96 8.19
C VAL A 362 21.94 11.62 8.23
N GLY A 363 21.26 10.54 7.84
CA GLY A 363 21.79 9.16 7.90
C GLY A 363 22.97 8.92 6.96
N ALA A 364 23.01 9.60 5.80
CA ALA A 364 24.14 9.53 4.87
C ALA A 364 25.46 9.92 5.51
N ARG A 365 25.46 10.84 6.51
CA ARG A 365 26.66 11.23 7.28
C ARG A 365 27.18 10.09 8.15
N PHE A 366 26.37 9.09 8.45
CA PHE A 366 26.72 7.89 9.21
C PHE A 366 26.87 6.65 8.32
N GLY A 367 26.90 6.81 6.99
CA GLY A 367 27.03 5.71 6.03
C GLY A 367 25.79 4.82 5.91
N GLN A 368 24.63 5.29 6.35
CA GLN A 368 23.36 4.53 6.26
C GLN A 368 22.73 4.70 4.88
N THR A 369 22.15 3.61 4.35
CA THR A 369 21.45 3.66 3.06
C THR A 369 20.04 4.24 3.20
N PRO A 370 19.50 4.92 2.17
CA PRO A 370 18.13 5.41 2.20
C PRO A 370 17.10 4.31 2.52
N THR A 371 17.28 3.12 1.96
CA THR A 371 16.40 1.97 2.18
C THR A 371 16.39 1.53 3.65
N ASP A 372 17.56 1.47 4.31
CA ASP A 372 17.65 1.09 5.74
C ASP A 372 17.02 2.14 6.65
N LEU A 373 17.12 3.42 6.27
CA LEU A 373 16.54 4.52 7.05
C LEU A 373 15.01 4.53 7.03
N ILE A 374 14.39 4.20 5.90
CA ILE A 374 12.92 4.25 5.76
C ILE A 374 12.22 2.93 6.05
N ALA A 375 12.92 1.80 5.97
CA ALA A 375 12.31 0.48 6.21
C ALA A 375 11.57 0.39 7.56
N PRO A 376 12.10 0.89 8.71
CA PRO A 376 11.39 0.87 9.99
C PRO A 376 10.04 1.62 9.96
N PHE A 377 9.94 2.72 9.21
CA PHE A 377 8.69 3.47 9.06
C PHE A 377 7.65 2.68 8.28
N VAL A 378 8.06 2.04 7.19
CA VAL A 378 7.14 1.22 6.37
C VAL A 378 6.64 0.02 7.16
N CYS A 379 7.50 -0.62 7.97
CA CYS A 379 7.10 -1.69 8.90
C CYS A 379 6.02 -1.20 9.87
N ASN A 380 6.22 -0.05 10.49
CA ASN A 380 5.27 0.50 11.46
C ASN A 380 3.99 1.01 10.80
N MET A 381 4.06 1.52 9.56
CA MET A 381 2.86 1.87 8.78
C MET A 381 1.98 0.65 8.55
N SER A 382 2.54 -0.52 8.25
CA SER A 382 1.76 -1.73 8.02
C SER A 382 1.02 -2.17 9.29
N LEU A 383 1.69 -2.14 10.44
CA LEU A 383 1.10 -2.46 11.74
C LEU A 383 -0.01 -1.47 12.13
N ALA A 384 0.17 -0.21 11.79
CA ALA A 384 -0.71 0.88 12.20
C ALA A 384 -1.88 1.12 11.23
N THR A 385 -1.90 0.50 10.05
CA THR A 385 -2.90 0.73 9.00
C THR A 385 -4.34 0.54 9.50
N GLY A 386 -4.58 -0.46 10.36
CA GLY A 386 -5.91 -0.72 10.91
C GLY A 386 -6.33 0.20 12.05
N SER A 387 -5.40 1.00 12.60
CA SER A 387 -5.67 1.87 13.74
C SER A 387 -5.72 3.36 13.38
N SER A 388 -5.39 3.72 12.14
CA SER A 388 -5.38 5.09 11.66
C SER A 388 -6.79 5.54 11.21
N PRO A 389 -7.30 6.66 11.72
CA PRO A 389 -8.57 7.25 11.26
C PRO A 389 -8.42 8.05 9.96
N PHE A 390 -7.23 8.10 9.35
CA PHE A 390 -6.89 8.94 8.19
C PHE A 390 -6.62 8.11 6.93
#